data_7e81797378479a1c194485220f0eedb1
#
_entry.id   7e81797378479a1c194485220f0eedb1
#
_cell.length_a   1.000
_cell.length_b   1.000
_cell.length_c   1.000
_cell.angle_alpha   90.00
_cell.angle_beta   90.00
_cell.angle_gamma   90.00
#
_symmetry.space_group_name_H-M   'P 1'
#
loop_
_entity.id
_entity.type
_entity.pdbx_description
1 polymer ?
#
loop_
_entity_poly.entity_id
_entity_poly.type
_entity_poly.pdbx_seq_one_letter_code
_entity_poly.pdbx_strand_id
1 'polypeptide(L)'
;MSSKIFDEYLKQARALVKEVQVEEAKFLLDKLTPFFDVREESEIEQGQIRDAHTPGRSFLESAITERIPQFDMPIVLYCASGTRSLVAGASLSALGYVNVMSITGGLAAWKAAGYPVEKRSLLSSEERKRYGRQIILPQVGPQGQAKLREARVVVIGAGGLGAPSLMYLAAAGVGHIGVVDHDSADLGNLHRQIIYRTADVGEFKASASRNRLLEMNPQVKVSEFRVKLDESSAHRILSDFDVVVDCTDNFSARYLINDTALELGLPVVHGSVFQFEGQVALLNYRNGPCYRCLFPEPPPPEVAPSCSEAGVLGVVPGLIGVLQATVVIKLILGLEIDNASATVYHGLDDGFSRRKLRKRDGCMCAMHRETCFPMSTSPQFGRESR
;
A
#
# COMPACT_ATOMS: atom_id res chain seq x y z
N MET A 1 45.13 9.39 -6.01
CA MET A 1 44.70 10.50 -5.11
C MET A 1 43.41 10.17 -4.34
N SER A 2 42.40 9.56 -4.96
CA SER A 2 41.10 9.25 -4.31
C SER A 2 41.20 8.33 -3.08
N SER A 3 42.07 7.31 -3.09
CA SER A 3 42.26 6.34 -1.96
C SER A 3 42.80 7.02 -0.67
N LYS A 4 43.77 7.91 -0.78
CA LYS A 4 44.37 8.57 0.40
C LYS A 4 43.39 9.51 1.15
N ILE A 5 42.48 10.15 0.45
CA ILE A 5 41.47 11.03 1.06
C ILE A 5 40.45 10.20 1.85
N PHE A 6 40.03 9.08 1.28
CA PHE A 6 39.11 8.18 1.96
C PHE A 6 39.74 7.48 3.18
N ASP A 7 41.01 7.09 3.07
CA ASP A 7 41.75 6.51 4.20
C ASP A 7 41.89 7.49 5.38
N GLU A 8 42.14 8.77 5.08
CA GLU A 8 42.18 9.81 6.12
C GLU A 8 40.81 10.06 6.74
N TYR A 9 39.75 10.03 5.95
CA TYR A 9 38.36 10.12 6.44
C TYR A 9 38.01 8.94 7.37
N LEU A 10 38.39 7.72 7.01
CA LEU A 10 38.19 6.54 7.88
C LEU A 10 39.02 6.64 9.18
N LYS A 11 40.20 7.21 9.14
CA LYS A 11 41.01 7.45 10.34
C LYS A 11 40.34 8.44 11.30
N GLN A 12 39.74 9.50 10.76
CA GLN A 12 38.94 10.44 11.57
C GLN A 12 37.68 9.76 12.14
N ALA A 13 36.97 8.93 11.36
CA ALA A 13 35.83 8.18 11.85
C ALA A 13 36.21 7.22 13.01
N ARG A 14 37.39 6.56 12.94
CA ARG A 14 37.91 5.71 14.03
C ARG A 14 38.22 6.48 15.31
N ALA A 15 38.50 7.74 15.24
CA ALA A 15 38.69 8.58 16.43
C ALA A 15 37.37 8.90 17.17
N LEU A 16 36.22 8.79 16.47
CA LEU A 16 34.88 9.13 16.98
C LEU A 16 34.06 7.91 17.36
N VAL A 17 34.33 6.75 16.74
CA VAL A 17 33.50 5.53 16.86
C VAL A 17 34.37 4.40 17.43
N LYS A 18 33.92 3.78 18.51
CA LYS A 18 34.58 2.61 19.08
C LYS A 18 34.41 1.39 18.16
N GLU A 19 35.50 0.83 17.65
CA GLU A 19 35.46 -0.47 16.97
C GLU A 19 35.45 -1.59 18.02
N VAL A 20 34.49 -2.53 17.89
CA VAL A 20 34.34 -3.68 18.80
C VAL A 20 34.52 -4.99 18.04
N GLN A 21 35.14 -5.98 18.67
CA GLN A 21 35.27 -7.32 18.12
C GLN A 21 33.96 -8.08 18.21
N VAL A 22 33.80 -9.11 17.41
CA VAL A 22 32.52 -9.86 17.30
C VAL A 22 32.11 -10.51 18.61
N GLU A 23 33.06 -10.89 19.49
CA GLU A 23 32.78 -11.46 20.81
C GLU A 23 32.19 -10.41 21.77
N GLU A 24 32.74 -9.18 21.77
CA GLU A 24 32.19 -8.07 22.52
C GLU A 24 30.83 -7.66 22.00
N ALA A 25 30.66 -7.62 20.66
CA ALA A 25 29.36 -7.34 20.03
C ALA A 25 28.32 -8.41 20.41
N LYS A 26 28.69 -9.69 20.41
CA LYS A 26 27.80 -10.78 20.85
C LYS A 26 27.33 -10.59 22.30
N PHE A 27 28.26 -10.25 23.21
CA PHE A 27 27.93 -9.95 24.60
C PHE A 27 26.97 -8.75 24.72
N LEU A 28 27.18 -7.69 23.93
CA LEU A 28 26.30 -6.52 23.90
C LEU A 28 24.91 -6.88 23.39
N LEU A 29 24.80 -7.74 22.34
CA LEU A 29 23.53 -8.24 21.84
C LEU A 29 22.75 -9.00 22.92
N ASP A 30 23.42 -9.87 23.67
CA ASP A 30 22.82 -10.63 24.78
C ASP A 30 22.38 -9.73 25.95
N LYS A 31 22.94 -8.51 26.04
CA LYS A 31 22.53 -7.45 26.97
C LYS A 31 21.42 -6.55 26.41
N LEU A 32 20.83 -6.91 25.27
CA LEU A 32 19.77 -6.16 24.58
C LEU A 32 20.21 -4.74 24.16
N THR A 33 21.51 -4.52 23.92
CA THR A 33 21.96 -3.28 23.31
C THR A 33 21.38 -3.15 21.91
N PRO A 34 20.88 -1.99 21.50
CA PRO A 34 20.32 -1.77 20.14
C PRO A 34 21.38 -1.96 19.05
N PHE A 35 21.06 -2.84 18.09
CA PHE A 35 21.86 -3.10 16.89
C PHE A 35 21.19 -2.52 15.65
N PHE A 36 22.00 -1.92 14.78
CA PHE A 36 21.53 -1.35 13.51
C PHE A 36 22.34 -1.87 12.33
N ASP A 37 21.66 -2.45 11.37
CA ASP A 37 22.23 -2.87 10.09
C ASP A 37 22.17 -1.71 9.09
N VAL A 38 23.31 -1.22 8.66
CA VAL A 38 23.40 -0.11 7.70
C VAL A 38 23.64 -0.58 6.27
N ARG A 39 23.39 -1.87 5.99
CA ARG A 39 23.49 -2.44 4.64
C ARG A 39 22.25 -2.10 3.81
N GLU A 40 22.38 -2.32 2.53
CA GLU A 40 21.25 -2.26 1.60
C GLU A 40 20.32 -3.46 1.82
N GLU A 41 19.05 -3.30 1.48
CA GLU A 41 18.01 -4.29 1.74
C GLU A 41 18.28 -5.65 1.07
N SER A 42 18.78 -5.64 -0.16
CA SER A 42 19.18 -6.87 -0.89
C SER A 42 20.29 -7.66 -0.17
N GLU A 43 21.12 -6.99 0.63
CA GLU A 43 22.13 -7.62 1.47
C GLU A 43 21.52 -8.16 2.78
N ILE A 44 20.55 -7.45 3.36
CA ILE A 44 19.84 -7.84 4.59
C ILE A 44 18.99 -9.09 4.37
N GLU A 45 18.37 -9.24 3.22
CA GLU A 45 17.62 -10.44 2.84
C GLU A 45 18.48 -11.73 2.88
N GLN A 46 19.79 -11.62 2.68
CA GLN A 46 20.72 -12.75 2.75
C GLN A 46 21.08 -13.18 4.19
N GLY A 47 20.61 -12.41 5.17
CA GLY A 47 20.76 -12.67 6.59
C GLY A 47 21.26 -11.45 7.37
N GLN A 48 20.75 -11.28 8.59
CA GLN A 48 21.07 -10.21 9.53
C GLN A 48 21.36 -10.77 10.92
N ILE A 49 21.97 -9.98 11.78
CA ILE A 49 22.07 -10.31 13.22
C ILE A 49 20.65 -10.24 13.82
N ARG A 50 20.30 -11.20 14.68
CA ARG A 50 19.00 -11.27 15.34
C ARG A 50 18.65 -9.94 16.02
N ASP A 51 17.41 -9.54 15.93
CA ASP A 51 16.82 -8.33 16.53
C ASP A 51 17.45 -7.00 16.09
N ALA A 52 18.33 -7.00 15.07
CA ALA A 52 18.90 -5.78 14.53
C ALA A 52 17.86 -4.94 13.79
N HIS A 53 17.85 -3.64 14.05
CA HIS A 53 17.06 -2.68 13.29
C HIS A 53 17.67 -2.44 11.91
N THR A 54 16.83 -2.29 10.89
CA THR A 54 17.25 -2.19 9.47
C THR A 54 16.71 -0.92 8.80
N PRO A 55 17.08 0.29 9.24
CA PRO A 55 16.55 1.53 8.68
C PRO A 55 17.09 1.86 7.27
N GLY A 56 18.14 1.11 6.81
CA GLY A 56 18.93 1.49 5.66
C GLY A 56 19.84 2.68 5.95
N ARG A 57 20.89 2.88 5.11
CA ARG A 57 21.87 3.94 5.37
C ARG A 57 21.27 5.35 5.27
N SER A 58 20.37 5.58 4.34
CA SER A 58 19.78 6.90 4.05
C SER A 58 18.85 7.43 5.16
N PHE A 59 18.32 6.54 5.99
CA PHE A 59 17.36 6.90 7.06
C PHE A 59 17.90 6.62 8.47
N LEU A 60 19.17 6.28 8.58
CA LEU A 60 19.77 5.86 9.86
C LEU A 60 19.63 6.93 10.94
N GLU A 61 20.02 8.15 10.62
CA GLU A 61 20.07 9.26 11.57
C GLU A 61 18.67 9.60 12.10
N SER A 62 17.68 9.70 11.20
CA SER A 62 16.29 9.95 11.60
C SER A 62 15.69 8.79 12.39
N ALA A 63 15.95 7.54 11.98
CA ALA A 63 15.42 6.38 12.66
C ALA A 63 16.01 6.19 14.07
N ILE A 64 17.28 6.54 14.27
CA ILE A 64 17.92 6.46 15.58
C ILE A 64 17.42 7.58 16.48
N THR A 65 17.34 8.83 16.02
CA THR A 65 16.86 9.94 16.84
C THR A 65 15.41 9.76 17.29
N GLU A 66 14.60 9.12 16.48
CA GLU A 66 13.21 8.79 16.85
C GLU A 66 13.14 7.67 17.90
N ARG A 67 13.99 6.61 17.78
CA ARG A 67 13.91 5.41 18.60
C ARG A 67 14.75 5.48 19.87
N ILE A 68 15.87 6.19 19.83
CA ILE A 68 16.83 6.32 20.90
C ILE A 68 17.10 7.81 21.15
N PRO A 69 16.20 8.51 21.84
CA PRO A 69 16.37 9.94 22.15
C PRO A 69 17.48 10.22 23.20
N GLN A 70 18.00 9.18 23.85
CA GLN A 70 19.07 9.31 24.83
C GLN A 70 20.43 9.23 24.13
N PHE A 71 21.19 10.32 24.13
CA PHE A 71 22.48 10.42 23.44
C PHE A 71 23.61 9.61 24.06
N ASP A 72 23.46 9.18 25.29
CA ASP A 72 24.44 8.36 26.06
C ASP A 72 24.15 6.85 25.96
N MET A 73 23.03 6.45 25.34
CA MET A 73 22.69 5.04 25.18
C MET A 73 23.68 4.34 24.23
N PRO A 74 24.19 3.15 24.58
CA PRO A 74 25.09 2.41 23.69
C PRO A 74 24.35 1.92 22.45
N ILE A 75 24.94 2.12 21.27
CA ILE A 75 24.42 1.73 19.96
C ILE A 75 25.50 0.96 19.22
N VAL A 76 25.15 -0.21 18.67
CA VAL A 76 26.05 -1.01 17.85
C VAL A 76 25.60 -0.96 16.39
N LEU A 77 26.50 -0.53 15.52
CA LEU A 77 26.29 -0.52 14.07
C LEU A 77 27.07 -1.65 13.42
N TYR A 78 26.54 -2.20 12.35
CA TYR A 78 27.31 -3.10 11.48
C TYR A 78 26.91 -2.96 10.02
N CYS A 79 27.85 -3.33 9.13
CA CYS A 79 27.60 -3.49 7.70
C CYS A 79 28.22 -4.81 7.22
N ALA A 80 28.47 -4.96 5.93
CA ALA A 80 29.09 -6.19 5.41
C ALA A 80 30.52 -6.42 5.96
N SER A 81 31.38 -5.37 5.97
CA SER A 81 32.82 -5.45 6.27
C SER A 81 33.31 -4.47 7.35
N GLY A 82 32.44 -3.69 7.98
CA GLY A 82 32.76 -2.71 9.01
C GLY A 82 33.00 -1.27 8.53
N THR A 83 33.27 -1.04 7.24
CA THR A 83 33.60 0.30 6.71
C THR A 83 32.41 1.25 6.69
N ARG A 84 31.28 0.83 6.14
CA ARG A 84 30.08 1.66 6.06
C ARG A 84 29.49 1.99 7.44
N SER A 85 29.55 1.04 8.38
CA SER A 85 29.09 1.23 9.76
C SER A 85 29.99 2.20 10.54
N LEU A 86 31.29 2.19 10.28
CA LEU A 86 32.23 3.15 10.87
C LEU A 86 31.89 4.59 10.42
N VAL A 87 31.69 4.79 9.13
CA VAL A 87 31.29 6.10 8.56
C VAL A 87 29.92 6.53 9.10
N ALA A 88 28.97 5.61 9.18
CA ALA A 88 27.65 5.87 9.75
C ALA A 88 27.72 6.25 11.23
N GLY A 89 28.60 5.60 11.99
CA GLY A 89 28.82 5.92 13.39
C GLY A 89 29.39 7.32 13.59
N ALA A 90 30.30 7.77 12.72
CA ALA A 90 30.83 9.13 12.77
C ALA A 90 29.71 10.18 12.53
N SER A 91 28.74 9.92 11.65
CA SER A 91 27.57 10.78 11.46
C SER A 91 26.73 10.89 12.74
N LEU A 92 26.52 9.77 13.45
CA LEU A 92 25.79 9.76 14.72
C LEU A 92 26.55 10.49 15.83
N SER A 93 27.88 10.33 15.89
CA SER A 93 28.70 11.07 16.84
C SER A 93 28.63 12.57 16.61
N ALA A 94 28.52 13.02 15.34
CA ALA A 94 28.33 14.43 15.01
C ALA A 94 26.94 14.95 15.42
N LEU A 95 25.93 14.08 15.56
CA LEU A 95 24.61 14.41 16.13
C LEU A 95 24.59 14.41 17.66
N GLY A 96 25.69 14.05 18.33
CA GLY A 96 25.82 14.08 19.78
C GLY A 96 25.74 12.72 20.48
N TYR A 97 25.61 11.60 19.76
CA TYR A 97 25.68 10.27 20.36
C TYR A 97 27.09 9.94 20.79
N VAL A 98 27.29 9.64 22.09
CA VAL A 98 28.64 9.45 22.68
C VAL A 98 29.06 7.98 22.79
N ASN A 99 28.16 7.02 22.69
CA ASN A 99 28.42 5.60 22.86
C ASN A 99 28.11 4.80 21.58
N VAL A 100 28.68 5.25 20.46
CA VAL A 100 28.46 4.58 19.15
C VAL A 100 29.62 3.59 18.91
N MET A 101 29.24 2.36 18.59
CA MET A 101 30.18 1.26 18.31
C MET A 101 29.99 0.72 16.91
N SER A 102 31.04 0.22 16.27
CA SER A 102 31.00 -0.45 14.98
C SER A 102 31.67 -1.81 15.06
N ILE A 103 31.02 -2.87 14.53
CA ILE A 103 31.60 -4.22 14.53
C ILE A 103 32.77 -4.28 13.54
N THR A 104 33.96 -4.59 14.02
CA THR A 104 35.16 -4.82 13.20
C THR A 104 34.93 -5.99 12.26
N GLY A 105 35.12 -5.79 10.95
CA GLY A 105 34.83 -6.79 9.93
C GLY A 105 33.35 -7.06 9.67
N GLY A 106 32.43 -6.38 10.37
CA GLY A 106 30.99 -6.39 10.14
C GLY A 106 30.36 -7.78 10.19
N LEU A 107 29.33 -8.00 9.38
CA LEU A 107 28.63 -9.28 9.29
C LEU A 107 29.52 -10.43 8.78
N ALA A 108 30.52 -10.13 7.98
CA ALA A 108 31.48 -11.14 7.51
C ALA A 108 32.26 -11.76 8.69
N ALA A 109 32.79 -10.94 9.60
CA ALA A 109 33.46 -11.41 10.80
C ALA A 109 32.49 -12.14 11.76
N TRP A 110 31.24 -11.64 11.90
CA TRP A 110 30.19 -12.30 12.70
C TRP A 110 29.91 -13.72 12.21
N LYS A 111 29.77 -13.90 10.89
CA LYS A 111 29.59 -15.23 10.28
C LYS A 111 30.81 -16.13 10.43
N ALA A 112 32.03 -15.57 10.27
CA ALA A 112 33.27 -16.31 10.40
C ALA A 112 33.49 -16.81 11.86
N ALA A 113 33.01 -16.09 12.86
CA ALA A 113 33.02 -16.52 14.27
C ALA A 113 31.90 -17.58 14.57
N GLY A 114 31.14 -18.01 13.57
CA GLY A 114 30.07 -19.02 13.73
C GLY A 114 28.81 -18.53 14.41
N TYR A 115 28.65 -17.22 14.58
CA TYR A 115 27.46 -16.68 15.21
C TYR A 115 26.25 -16.70 14.25
N PRO A 116 25.03 -16.97 14.79
CA PRO A 116 23.84 -17.13 13.96
C PRO A 116 23.43 -15.83 13.27
N VAL A 117 22.94 -15.97 12.05
CA VAL A 117 22.25 -14.92 11.29
C VAL A 117 20.86 -15.39 10.93
N GLU A 118 19.90 -14.49 11.04
CA GLU A 118 18.51 -14.75 10.70
C GLU A 118 18.23 -14.20 9.30
N LYS A 119 17.58 -15.01 8.46
CA LYS A 119 17.05 -14.54 7.20
C LYS A 119 15.66 -13.95 7.45
N ARG A 120 15.59 -12.64 7.54
CA ARG A 120 14.31 -11.94 7.62
C ARG A 120 13.78 -11.71 6.22
N SER A 121 13.13 -12.71 5.66
CA SER A 121 12.45 -12.53 4.40
C SER A 121 11.11 -11.85 4.62
N LEU A 122 10.90 -10.69 4.01
CA LEU A 122 9.62 -9.98 4.02
C LEU A 122 8.50 -10.82 3.41
N LEU A 123 8.86 -11.74 2.50
CA LEU A 123 7.94 -12.59 1.76
C LEU A 123 8.28 -14.05 1.96
N SER A 124 7.27 -14.89 2.08
CA SER A 124 7.41 -16.33 2.07
C SER A 124 7.92 -16.84 0.71
N SER A 125 8.40 -18.09 0.66
CA SER A 125 8.80 -18.71 -0.61
C SER A 125 7.62 -18.87 -1.58
N GLU A 126 6.42 -19.07 -1.06
CA GLU A 126 5.20 -19.16 -1.86
C GLU A 126 4.81 -17.79 -2.43
N GLU A 127 4.86 -16.71 -1.63
CA GLU A 127 4.63 -15.35 -2.11
C GLU A 127 5.63 -14.96 -3.20
N ARG A 128 6.92 -15.27 -3.01
CA ARG A 128 7.93 -15.03 -4.05
C ARG A 128 7.66 -15.79 -5.33
N LYS A 129 7.17 -17.01 -5.24
CA LYS A 129 6.78 -17.81 -6.41
C LYS A 129 5.54 -17.23 -7.10
N ARG A 130 4.51 -16.86 -6.32
CA ARG A 130 3.23 -16.33 -6.83
C ARG A 130 3.41 -14.95 -7.46
N TYR A 131 4.09 -14.03 -6.78
CA TYR A 131 4.22 -12.63 -7.19
C TYR A 131 5.57 -12.30 -7.84
N GLY A 132 6.38 -13.31 -8.18
CA GLY A 132 7.75 -13.12 -8.66
C GLY A 132 7.88 -12.16 -9.84
N ARG A 133 6.96 -12.20 -10.80
CA ARG A 133 6.94 -11.30 -11.96
C ARG A 133 6.65 -9.85 -11.59
N GLN A 134 5.91 -9.62 -10.53
CA GLN A 134 5.56 -8.31 -10.01
C GLN A 134 6.68 -7.77 -9.12
N ILE A 135 7.29 -8.62 -8.29
CA ILE A 135 8.37 -8.28 -7.35
C ILE A 135 9.64 -7.79 -8.07
N ILE A 136 9.93 -8.27 -9.28
CA ILE A 136 11.11 -7.83 -10.04
C ILE A 136 10.99 -6.40 -10.58
N LEU A 137 9.81 -5.78 -10.54
CA LEU A 137 9.62 -4.39 -10.92
C LEU A 137 10.23 -3.50 -9.83
N PRO A 138 11.14 -2.55 -10.17
CA PRO A 138 11.78 -1.69 -9.17
C PRO A 138 10.79 -0.90 -8.30
N GLN A 139 9.63 -0.55 -8.88
CA GLN A 139 8.57 0.20 -8.19
C GLN A 139 7.76 -0.67 -7.20
N VAL A 140 7.84 -1.98 -7.29
CA VAL A 140 7.17 -2.93 -6.41
C VAL A 140 8.16 -3.50 -5.40
N GLY A 141 9.11 -4.30 -5.85
CA GLY A 141 10.06 -4.98 -4.99
C GLY A 141 9.41 -5.87 -3.92
N PRO A 142 10.18 -6.48 -3.05
CA PRO A 142 9.66 -7.21 -1.89
C PRO A 142 8.87 -6.33 -0.91
N GLN A 143 9.29 -5.07 -0.73
CA GLN A 143 8.62 -4.09 0.14
C GLN A 143 7.25 -3.69 -0.38
N GLY A 144 7.14 -3.40 -1.67
CA GLY A 144 5.85 -3.08 -2.28
C GLY A 144 4.88 -4.25 -2.18
N GLN A 145 5.37 -5.48 -2.36
CA GLN A 145 4.54 -6.68 -2.18
C GLN A 145 4.10 -6.86 -0.72
N ALA A 146 4.96 -6.56 0.24
CA ALA A 146 4.60 -6.56 1.67
C ALA A 146 3.52 -5.51 1.97
N LYS A 147 3.63 -4.29 1.40
CA LYS A 147 2.58 -3.26 1.52
C LYS A 147 1.24 -3.72 0.93
N LEU A 148 1.26 -4.39 -0.23
CA LEU A 148 0.04 -4.95 -0.82
C LEU A 148 -0.60 -5.99 0.09
N ARG A 149 0.19 -6.89 0.69
CA ARG A 149 -0.28 -7.90 1.65
C ARG A 149 -0.89 -7.29 2.91
N GLU A 150 -0.41 -6.15 3.36
CA GLU A 150 -0.90 -5.46 4.57
C GLU A 150 -2.11 -4.57 4.29
N ALA A 151 -2.33 -4.19 3.04
CA ALA A 151 -3.39 -3.28 2.64
C ALA A 151 -4.79 -3.89 2.76
N ARG A 152 -5.76 -3.03 3.09
CA ARG A 152 -7.18 -3.36 3.24
C ARG A 152 -8.00 -2.51 2.27
N VAL A 153 -8.64 -3.13 1.32
CA VAL A 153 -9.39 -2.45 0.25
C VAL A 153 -10.84 -2.92 0.25
N VAL A 154 -11.79 -2.00 0.27
CA VAL A 154 -13.21 -2.33 0.11
C VAL A 154 -13.71 -1.92 -1.27
N VAL A 155 -14.39 -2.86 -1.94
CA VAL A 155 -15.04 -2.65 -3.24
C VAL A 155 -16.54 -2.62 -3.04
N ILE A 156 -17.14 -1.48 -3.37
CA ILE A 156 -18.58 -1.28 -3.27
C ILE A 156 -19.23 -1.51 -4.64
N GLY A 157 -19.99 -2.56 -4.75
CA GLY A 157 -20.54 -3.09 -5.99
C GLY A 157 -19.65 -4.13 -6.65
N ALA A 158 -20.13 -5.37 -6.75
CA ALA A 158 -19.46 -6.49 -7.40
C ALA A 158 -20.01 -6.74 -8.83
N GLY A 159 -20.42 -5.64 -9.49
CA GLY A 159 -20.95 -5.62 -10.86
C GLY A 159 -19.85 -5.64 -11.93
N GLY A 160 -20.15 -5.01 -13.08
CA GLY A 160 -19.23 -4.98 -14.23
C GLY A 160 -17.89 -4.28 -13.97
N LEU A 161 -17.88 -3.24 -13.12
CA LEU A 161 -16.66 -2.54 -12.65
C LEU A 161 -15.98 -3.33 -11.55
N GLY A 162 -16.75 -3.79 -10.56
CA GLY A 162 -16.20 -4.47 -9.38
C GLY A 162 -15.61 -5.83 -9.70
N ALA A 163 -16.18 -6.60 -10.62
CA ALA A 163 -15.70 -7.93 -10.99
C ALA A 163 -14.21 -7.94 -11.39
N PRO A 164 -13.75 -7.19 -12.40
CA PRO A 164 -12.35 -7.13 -12.77
C PRO A 164 -11.48 -6.47 -11.69
N SER A 165 -11.98 -5.41 -11.02
CA SER A 165 -11.27 -4.77 -9.92
C SER A 165 -10.91 -5.77 -8.83
N LEU A 166 -11.89 -6.53 -8.33
CA LEU A 166 -11.74 -7.57 -7.32
C LEU A 166 -10.72 -8.62 -7.74
N MET A 167 -10.83 -9.12 -8.97
CA MET A 167 -9.95 -10.16 -9.48
C MET A 167 -8.49 -9.69 -9.53
N TYR A 168 -8.22 -8.49 -10.05
CA TYR A 168 -6.85 -7.97 -10.14
C TYR A 168 -6.26 -7.58 -8.79
N LEU A 169 -7.06 -7.05 -7.86
CA LEU A 169 -6.61 -6.76 -6.49
C LEU A 169 -6.22 -8.05 -5.75
N ALA A 170 -7.03 -9.11 -5.85
CA ALA A 170 -6.71 -10.40 -5.26
C ALA A 170 -5.50 -11.06 -5.94
N ALA A 171 -5.41 -11.02 -7.27
CA ALA A 171 -4.27 -11.55 -8.02
C ALA A 171 -2.97 -10.83 -7.68
N ALA A 172 -3.01 -9.51 -7.44
CA ALA A 172 -1.86 -8.71 -7.02
C ALA A 172 -1.44 -8.95 -5.56
N GLY A 173 -2.28 -9.63 -4.75
CA GLY A 173 -1.98 -9.95 -3.37
C GLY A 173 -2.33 -8.84 -2.38
N VAL A 174 -3.38 -8.05 -2.64
CA VAL A 174 -3.99 -7.17 -1.63
C VAL A 174 -4.52 -8.05 -0.49
N GLY A 175 -3.97 -7.84 0.72
CA GLY A 175 -4.13 -8.82 1.79
C GLY A 175 -5.53 -8.94 2.38
N HIS A 176 -6.31 -7.85 2.39
CA HIS A 176 -7.70 -7.89 2.84
C HIS A 176 -8.61 -7.15 1.86
N ILE A 177 -9.58 -7.85 1.31
CA ILE A 177 -10.56 -7.31 0.36
C ILE A 177 -11.96 -7.44 0.98
N GLY A 178 -12.65 -6.29 1.10
CA GLY A 178 -14.08 -6.24 1.42
C GLY A 178 -14.90 -6.21 0.14
N VAL A 179 -15.94 -7.00 0.06
CA VAL A 179 -16.89 -7.04 -1.06
C VAL A 179 -18.27 -6.67 -0.54
N VAL A 180 -18.79 -5.53 -0.97
CA VAL A 180 -20.13 -5.04 -0.59
C VAL A 180 -21.06 -5.11 -1.80
N ASP A 181 -22.04 -5.99 -1.75
CA ASP A 181 -23.08 -6.11 -2.76
C ASP A 181 -24.29 -6.84 -2.18
N HIS A 182 -25.51 -6.36 -2.44
CA HIS A 182 -26.74 -6.94 -1.91
C HIS A 182 -27.50 -7.81 -2.93
N ASP A 183 -27.10 -7.74 -4.21
CA ASP A 183 -27.77 -8.44 -5.29
C ASP A 183 -27.36 -9.91 -5.37
N SER A 184 -28.13 -10.68 -6.11
CA SER A 184 -27.77 -12.01 -6.60
C SER A 184 -27.25 -11.95 -8.04
N ALA A 185 -26.43 -12.91 -8.40
CA ALA A 185 -25.96 -13.08 -9.77
C ALA A 185 -27.13 -13.49 -10.69
N ASP A 186 -27.22 -12.86 -11.85
CA ASP A 186 -28.24 -13.12 -12.86
C ASP A 186 -27.60 -13.45 -14.21
N LEU A 187 -28.29 -14.26 -15.03
CA LEU A 187 -27.80 -14.65 -16.35
C LEU A 187 -27.47 -13.43 -17.23
N GLY A 188 -28.33 -12.40 -17.18
CA GLY A 188 -28.13 -11.15 -17.91
C GLY A 188 -26.94 -10.31 -17.43
N ASN A 189 -26.31 -10.69 -16.32
CA ASN A 189 -25.09 -10.03 -15.81
C ASN A 189 -23.82 -10.60 -16.41
N LEU A 190 -23.81 -11.88 -16.83
CA LEU A 190 -22.58 -12.63 -17.11
C LEU A 190 -21.76 -12.07 -18.29
N HIS A 191 -22.40 -11.34 -19.22
CA HIS A 191 -21.69 -10.72 -20.34
C HIS A 191 -20.70 -9.61 -19.94
N ARG A 192 -20.79 -9.09 -18.68
CA ARG A 192 -19.92 -8.03 -18.15
C ARG A 192 -19.39 -8.26 -16.73
N GLN A 193 -20.01 -9.17 -15.97
CA GLN A 193 -19.63 -9.49 -14.59
C GLN A 193 -18.85 -10.81 -14.56
N ILE A 194 -17.64 -10.77 -15.11
CA ILE A 194 -16.79 -11.93 -15.45
C ILE A 194 -16.29 -12.76 -14.25
N ILE A 195 -16.51 -12.30 -13.04
CA ILE A 195 -16.17 -13.05 -11.82
C ILE A 195 -17.16 -14.21 -11.58
N TYR A 196 -18.39 -14.12 -12.13
CA TYR A 196 -19.43 -15.14 -11.98
C TYR A 196 -19.45 -16.13 -13.14
N ARG A 197 -19.90 -17.34 -12.82
CA ARG A 197 -20.14 -18.44 -13.76
C ARG A 197 -21.64 -18.66 -13.89
N THR A 198 -22.06 -19.39 -14.91
CA THR A 198 -23.48 -19.81 -15.07
C THR A 198 -23.97 -20.57 -13.83
N ALA A 199 -23.10 -21.35 -13.18
CA ALA A 199 -23.43 -22.09 -11.95
C ALA A 199 -23.70 -21.20 -10.74
N ASP A 200 -23.26 -19.95 -10.76
CA ASP A 200 -23.41 -19.00 -9.64
C ASP A 200 -24.72 -18.18 -9.75
N VAL A 201 -25.51 -18.39 -10.82
CA VAL A 201 -26.79 -17.70 -10.99
C VAL A 201 -27.74 -18.02 -9.84
N GLY A 202 -28.26 -16.96 -9.20
CA GLY A 202 -29.08 -17.03 -7.99
C GLY A 202 -28.32 -16.90 -6.67
N GLU A 203 -26.99 -17.07 -6.66
CA GLU A 203 -26.17 -16.82 -5.47
C GLU A 203 -25.96 -15.32 -5.23
N PHE A 204 -25.79 -14.94 -3.96
CA PHE A 204 -25.41 -13.55 -3.64
C PHE A 204 -24.07 -13.19 -4.28
N LYS A 205 -24.03 -12.04 -4.96
CA LYS A 205 -22.82 -11.55 -5.65
C LYS A 205 -21.62 -11.46 -4.72
N ALA A 206 -21.80 -10.94 -3.51
CA ALA A 206 -20.73 -10.84 -2.51
C ALA A 206 -20.15 -12.20 -2.16
N SER A 207 -20.98 -13.25 -2.01
CA SER A 207 -20.55 -14.60 -1.66
C SER A 207 -19.86 -15.32 -2.81
N ALA A 208 -20.46 -15.28 -3.99
CA ALA A 208 -19.86 -15.87 -5.20
C ALA A 208 -18.51 -15.20 -5.50
N SER A 209 -18.42 -13.87 -5.36
CA SER A 209 -17.13 -13.14 -5.48
C SER A 209 -16.10 -13.62 -4.47
N ARG A 210 -16.47 -13.68 -3.18
CA ARG A 210 -15.55 -14.18 -2.14
C ARG A 210 -15.01 -15.56 -2.47
N ASN A 211 -15.88 -16.50 -2.82
CA ASN A 211 -15.47 -17.86 -3.15
C ASN A 211 -14.49 -17.87 -4.34
N ARG A 212 -14.81 -17.11 -5.38
CA ARG A 212 -13.95 -16.99 -6.57
C ARG A 212 -12.60 -16.39 -6.30
N LEU A 213 -12.53 -15.35 -5.45
CA LEU A 213 -11.27 -14.71 -5.08
C LEU A 213 -10.39 -15.65 -4.26
N LEU A 214 -10.96 -16.43 -3.33
CA LEU A 214 -10.23 -17.40 -2.53
C LEU A 214 -9.74 -18.60 -3.37
N GLU A 215 -10.51 -19.06 -4.37
CA GLU A 215 -10.04 -20.05 -5.35
C GLU A 215 -8.82 -19.53 -6.14
N MET A 216 -8.83 -18.27 -6.52
CA MET A 216 -7.76 -17.65 -7.30
C MET A 216 -6.52 -17.36 -6.45
N ASN A 217 -6.71 -16.87 -5.24
CA ASN A 217 -5.62 -16.54 -4.33
C ASN A 217 -6.02 -16.87 -2.87
N PRO A 218 -5.66 -18.05 -2.36
CA PRO A 218 -6.01 -18.46 -0.99
C PRO A 218 -5.25 -17.70 0.11
N GLN A 219 -4.26 -16.88 -0.25
CA GLN A 219 -3.49 -16.07 0.72
C GLN A 219 -4.16 -14.76 1.09
N VAL A 220 -5.19 -14.31 0.34
CA VAL A 220 -5.92 -13.10 0.66
C VAL A 220 -7.08 -13.37 1.61
N LYS A 221 -7.36 -12.41 2.48
CA LYS A 221 -8.57 -12.41 3.29
C LYS A 221 -9.68 -11.71 2.52
N VAL A 222 -10.86 -12.33 2.45
CA VAL A 222 -12.04 -11.72 1.81
C VAL A 222 -13.20 -11.67 2.80
N SER A 223 -13.68 -10.45 3.07
CA SER A 223 -14.90 -10.21 3.86
C SER A 223 -16.06 -9.88 2.93
N GLU A 224 -17.17 -10.60 3.06
CA GLU A 224 -18.38 -10.36 2.30
C GLU A 224 -19.42 -9.59 3.12
N PHE A 225 -20.06 -8.62 2.50
CA PHE A 225 -21.14 -7.83 3.08
C PHE A 225 -22.34 -7.84 2.13
N ARG A 226 -23.34 -8.67 2.45
CA ARG A 226 -24.58 -8.84 1.68
C ARG A 226 -25.59 -7.77 2.09
N VAL A 227 -25.21 -6.50 1.89
CA VAL A 227 -26.02 -5.37 2.34
C VAL A 227 -26.09 -4.31 1.24
N LYS A 228 -27.24 -3.66 1.13
CA LYS A 228 -27.33 -2.38 0.46
C LYS A 228 -26.73 -1.33 1.39
N LEU A 229 -25.73 -0.60 0.91
CA LEU A 229 -25.06 0.39 1.70
C LEU A 229 -26.03 1.49 2.13
N ASP A 230 -26.09 1.77 3.43
CA ASP A 230 -26.80 2.87 4.06
C ASP A 230 -25.88 3.61 5.06
N GLU A 231 -26.35 4.70 5.65
CA GLU A 231 -25.53 5.54 6.54
C GLU A 231 -24.93 4.74 7.70
N SER A 232 -25.70 3.83 8.29
CA SER A 232 -25.26 3.03 9.44
C SER A 232 -24.21 1.97 9.07
N SER A 233 -24.42 1.30 7.94
CA SER A 233 -23.51 0.26 7.43
C SER A 233 -22.28 0.84 6.78
N ALA A 234 -22.38 2.01 6.12
CA ALA A 234 -21.26 2.65 5.44
C ALA A 234 -20.13 2.96 6.41
N HIS A 235 -20.40 3.72 7.47
CA HIS A 235 -19.37 4.08 8.45
C HIS A 235 -18.73 2.84 9.09
N ARG A 236 -19.55 1.88 9.53
CA ARG A 236 -19.09 0.63 10.16
C ARG A 236 -18.22 -0.22 9.22
N ILE A 237 -18.59 -0.32 7.95
CA ILE A 237 -17.84 -1.14 6.99
C ILE A 237 -16.57 -0.40 6.53
N LEU A 238 -16.68 0.86 6.13
CA LEU A 238 -15.56 1.60 5.54
C LEU A 238 -14.42 1.84 6.54
N SER A 239 -14.72 1.99 7.83
CA SER A 239 -13.72 2.24 8.89
C SER A 239 -12.69 1.11 9.05
N ASP A 240 -12.97 -0.09 8.57
CA ASP A 240 -12.07 -1.23 8.62
C ASP A 240 -11.09 -1.29 7.44
N PHE A 241 -11.16 -0.35 6.49
CA PHE A 241 -10.39 -0.39 5.25
C PHE A 241 -9.56 0.88 5.05
N ASP A 242 -8.55 0.78 4.19
CA ASP A 242 -7.60 1.86 3.90
C ASP A 242 -7.95 2.60 2.60
N VAL A 243 -8.64 1.93 1.66
CA VAL A 243 -9.03 2.46 0.34
C VAL A 243 -10.43 1.99 0.00
N VAL A 244 -11.25 2.88 -0.55
CA VAL A 244 -12.58 2.57 -1.09
C VAL A 244 -12.53 2.56 -2.60
N VAL A 245 -13.05 1.50 -3.22
CA VAL A 245 -13.26 1.41 -4.68
C VAL A 245 -14.76 1.51 -4.94
N ASP A 246 -15.17 2.62 -5.52
CA ASP A 246 -16.55 2.86 -5.90
C ASP A 246 -16.84 2.28 -7.28
N CYS A 247 -17.55 1.16 -7.30
CA CYS A 247 -18.03 0.45 -8.49
C CYS A 247 -19.54 0.50 -8.63
N THR A 248 -20.18 1.49 -7.98
CA THR A 248 -21.64 1.62 -7.97
C THR A 248 -22.18 2.27 -9.26
N ASP A 249 -23.41 1.96 -9.60
CA ASP A 249 -24.11 2.45 -10.78
C ASP A 249 -25.21 3.48 -10.46
N ASN A 250 -25.31 3.90 -9.18
CA ASN A 250 -26.35 4.83 -8.76
C ASN A 250 -25.79 6.00 -7.95
N PHE A 251 -26.43 7.16 -8.07
CA PHE A 251 -25.96 8.40 -7.44
C PHE A 251 -26.05 8.37 -5.91
N SER A 252 -27.11 7.82 -5.34
CA SER A 252 -27.30 7.80 -3.88
C SER A 252 -26.15 7.08 -3.18
N ALA A 253 -25.72 5.93 -3.70
CA ALA A 253 -24.56 5.22 -3.17
C ALA A 253 -23.27 6.03 -3.31
N ARG A 254 -23.04 6.71 -4.45
CA ARG A 254 -21.84 7.53 -4.69
C ARG A 254 -21.73 8.70 -3.70
N TYR A 255 -22.85 9.38 -3.41
CA TYR A 255 -22.86 10.45 -2.41
C TYR A 255 -22.61 9.91 -1.01
N LEU A 256 -23.24 8.80 -0.64
CA LEU A 256 -23.02 8.16 0.66
C LEU A 256 -21.57 7.72 0.83
N ILE A 257 -20.99 7.05 -0.17
CA ILE A 257 -19.57 6.68 -0.16
C ILE A 257 -18.66 7.89 0.00
N ASN A 258 -18.93 8.96 -0.78
CA ASN A 258 -18.14 10.19 -0.73
C ASN A 258 -18.17 10.81 0.66
N ASP A 259 -19.36 10.98 1.24
CA ASP A 259 -19.54 11.69 2.51
C ASP A 259 -18.90 10.88 3.65
N THR A 260 -19.17 9.58 3.72
CA THR A 260 -18.55 8.69 4.71
C THR A 260 -17.03 8.62 4.56
N ALA A 261 -16.53 8.53 3.32
CA ALA A 261 -15.08 8.50 3.08
C ALA A 261 -14.40 9.82 3.45
N LEU A 262 -15.06 10.97 3.30
CA LEU A 262 -14.57 12.28 3.79
C LEU A 262 -14.45 12.30 5.30
N GLU A 263 -15.47 11.83 6.03
CA GLU A 263 -15.46 11.74 7.48
C GLU A 263 -14.34 10.84 8.01
N LEU A 264 -14.10 9.72 7.33
CA LEU A 264 -13.07 8.73 7.70
C LEU A 264 -11.67 9.07 7.15
N GLY A 265 -11.54 10.09 6.29
CA GLY A 265 -10.27 10.43 5.64
C GLY A 265 -9.78 9.39 4.63
N LEU A 266 -10.68 8.65 4.00
CA LEU A 266 -10.35 7.56 3.08
C LEU A 266 -10.29 8.04 1.63
N PRO A 267 -9.29 7.64 0.84
CA PRO A 267 -9.26 7.85 -0.59
C PRO A 267 -10.33 6.99 -1.29
N VAL A 268 -10.97 7.54 -2.32
CA VAL A 268 -11.98 6.86 -3.12
C VAL A 268 -11.49 6.74 -4.56
N VAL A 269 -11.38 5.52 -5.07
CA VAL A 269 -11.11 5.25 -6.49
C VAL A 269 -12.45 5.04 -7.19
N HIS A 270 -12.98 6.13 -7.75
CA HIS A 270 -14.27 6.16 -8.41
C HIS A 270 -14.18 5.67 -9.85
N GLY A 271 -15.09 4.77 -10.25
CA GLY A 271 -15.32 4.32 -11.60
C GLY A 271 -16.76 4.60 -12.08
N SER A 272 -16.92 4.97 -13.32
CA SER A 272 -18.24 5.04 -13.94
C SER A 272 -18.18 4.70 -15.43
N VAL A 273 -19.30 4.18 -15.97
CA VAL A 273 -19.41 3.76 -17.36
C VAL A 273 -20.77 4.19 -17.91
N PHE A 274 -20.79 4.47 -19.20
CA PHE A 274 -22.00 4.75 -19.94
C PHE A 274 -21.82 4.31 -21.40
N GLN A 275 -22.60 3.35 -21.86
CA GLN A 275 -22.54 2.80 -23.22
C GLN A 275 -21.12 2.36 -23.62
N PHE A 276 -20.42 3.14 -24.44
CA PHE A 276 -19.05 2.89 -24.90
C PHE A 276 -18.00 3.71 -24.17
N GLU A 277 -18.41 4.54 -23.23
CA GLU A 277 -17.48 5.39 -22.47
C GLU A 277 -17.33 4.93 -21.04
N GLY A 278 -16.15 5.20 -20.47
CA GLY A 278 -15.90 4.97 -19.06
C GLY A 278 -14.85 5.91 -18.50
N GLN A 279 -14.88 6.14 -17.20
CA GLN A 279 -13.89 6.98 -16.54
C GLN A 279 -13.48 6.42 -15.19
N VAL A 280 -12.24 6.75 -14.80
CA VAL A 280 -11.69 6.50 -13.48
C VAL A 280 -11.07 7.76 -12.91
N ALA A 281 -11.30 8.01 -11.62
CA ALA A 281 -10.75 9.15 -10.90
C ALA A 281 -10.35 8.75 -9.47
N LEU A 282 -9.26 9.34 -8.96
CA LEU A 282 -8.91 9.27 -7.55
C LEU A 282 -9.46 10.51 -6.85
N LEU A 283 -10.40 10.31 -5.96
CA LEU A 283 -11.10 11.34 -5.21
C LEU A 283 -10.71 11.29 -3.74
N ASN A 284 -10.92 12.39 -3.04
CA ASN A 284 -10.67 12.48 -1.59
C ASN A 284 -9.26 12.05 -1.17
N TYR A 285 -8.26 12.36 -2.00
CA TYR A 285 -6.87 12.04 -1.73
C TYR A 285 -6.02 13.31 -1.69
N ARG A 286 -5.28 13.52 -0.58
CA ARG A 286 -4.52 14.76 -0.33
C ARG A 286 -5.45 15.98 -0.49
N ASN A 287 -5.00 17.00 -1.24
CA ASN A 287 -5.81 18.19 -1.54
C ASN A 287 -6.67 18.05 -2.81
N GLY A 288 -6.89 16.84 -3.31
CA GLY A 288 -7.72 16.59 -4.49
C GLY A 288 -9.21 16.85 -4.26
N PRO A 289 -10.00 16.85 -5.35
CA PRO A 289 -11.45 16.99 -5.28
C PRO A 289 -12.13 15.76 -4.71
N CYS A 290 -13.31 15.94 -4.16
CA CYS A 290 -14.23 14.86 -3.80
C CYS A 290 -15.36 14.74 -4.86
N TYR A 291 -16.24 13.74 -4.72
CA TYR A 291 -17.35 13.55 -5.65
C TYR A 291 -18.29 14.76 -5.72
N ARG A 292 -18.57 15.42 -4.58
CA ARG A 292 -19.39 16.65 -4.53
C ARG A 292 -18.72 17.88 -5.14
N CYS A 293 -17.40 17.88 -5.34
CA CYS A 293 -16.76 18.91 -6.15
C CYS A 293 -17.13 18.81 -7.62
N LEU A 294 -17.35 17.59 -8.12
CA LEU A 294 -17.70 17.31 -9.52
C LEU A 294 -19.22 17.40 -9.74
N PHE A 295 -19.97 16.86 -8.81
CA PHE A 295 -21.43 16.79 -8.83
C PHE A 295 -21.97 17.33 -7.50
N PRO A 296 -22.23 18.65 -7.39
CA PRO A 296 -22.66 19.27 -6.12
C PRO A 296 -23.99 18.71 -5.61
N GLU A 297 -24.90 18.43 -6.51
CA GLU A 297 -26.24 17.91 -6.25
C GLU A 297 -26.53 16.72 -7.16
N PRO A 298 -27.33 15.76 -6.70
CA PRO A 298 -27.77 14.67 -7.54
C PRO A 298 -28.53 15.18 -8.78
N PRO A 299 -28.20 14.68 -9.98
CA PRO A 299 -29.00 15.03 -11.15
C PRO A 299 -30.44 14.53 -10.99
N PRO A 300 -31.41 15.21 -11.60
CA PRO A 300 -32.80 14.72 -11.65
C PRO A 300 -32.84 13.31 -12.25
N PRO A 301 -33.72 12.41 -11.75
CA PRO A 301 -33.79 11.01 -12.24
C PRO A 301 -34.01 10.91 -13.75
N GLU A 302 -34.73 11.86 -14.34
CA GLU A 302 -35.04 11.88 -15.76
C GLU A 302 -33.84 12.16 -16.67
N VAL A 303 -32.76 12.74 -16.12
CA VAL A 303 -31.57 13.17 -16.89
C VAL A 303 -30.45 12.15 -16.79
N ALA A 304 -30.55 11.17 -15.90
CA ALA A 304 -29.50 10.23 -15.60
C ALA A 304 -29.99 8.77 -15.59
N PRO A 305 -30.30 8.19 -16.78
CA PRO A 305 -30.72 6.81 -16.89
C PRO A 305 -29.68 5.87 -16.30
N SER A 306 -30.12 4.80 -15.67
CA SER A 306 -29.24 3.75 -15.16
C SER A 306 -28.51 3.02 -16.30
N CYS A 307 -27.40 2.36 -15.99
CA CYS A 307 -26.69 1.53 -16.99
C CYS A 307 -27.57 0.39 -17.54
N SER A 308 -28.60 -0.04 -16.81
CA SER A 308 -29.56 -1.04 -17.24
C SER A 308 -30.51 -0.52 -18.31
N GLU A 309 -30.80 0.77 -18.32
CA GLU A 309 -31.68 1.44 -19.29
C GLU A 309 -30.92 1.92 -20.52
N ALA A 310 -29.71 2.43 -20.33
CA ALA A 310 -28.89 3.00 -21.41
C ALA A 310 -28.10 1.94 -22.21
N GLY A 311 -27.89 0.74 -21.64
CA GLY A 311 -26.99 -0.28 -22.18
C GLY A 311 -25.54 0.00 -21.93
N VAL A 312 -24.70 -1.03 -22.01
CA VAL A 312 -23.24 -0.92 -21.87
C VAL A 312 -22.54 -2.05 -22.63
N LEU A 313 -21.48 -1.73 -23.37
CA LEU A 313 -20.61 -2.73 -23.98
C LEU A 313 -19.78 -3.41 -22.88
N GLY A 314 -19.95 -4.75 -22.70
CA GLY A 314 -19.43 -5.48 -21.53
C GLY A 314 -17.95 -5.34 -21.23
N VAL A 315 -17.11 -5.10 -22.24
CA VAL A 315 -15.66 -4.89 -22.06
C VAL A 315 -15.32 -3.50 -21.48
N VAL A 316 -16.19 -2.50 -21.62
CA VAL A 316 -15.93 -1.13 -21.11
C VAL A 316 -15.84 -1.12 -19.58
N PRO A 317 -16.83 -1.62 -18.82
CA PRO A 317 -16.67 -1.73 -17.37
C PRO A 317 -15.50 -2.64 -16.98
N GLY A 318 -15.18 -3.65 -17.79
CA GLY A 318 -13.99 -4.48 -17.61
C GLY A 318 -12.70 -3.65 -17.59
N LEU A 319 -12.49 -2.83 -18.62
CA LEU A 319 -11.35 -1.95 -18.74
C LEU A 319 -11.28 -0.92 -17.60
N ILE A 320 -12.38 -0.28 -17.27
CA ILE A 320 -12.41 0.73 -16.19
C ILE A 320 -12.13 0.08 -14.83
N GLY A 321 -12.66 -1.10 -14.54
CA GLY A 321 -12.36 -1.83 -13.30
C GLY A 321 -10.88 -2.23 -13.18
N VAL A 322 -10.23 -2.60 -14.29
CA VAL A 322 -8.78 -2.82 -14.33
C VAL A 322 -8.00 -1.53 -14.04
N LEU A 323 -8.44 -0.40 -14.60
CA LEU A 323 -7.84 0.91 -14.30
C LEU A 323 -8.05 1.30 -12.82
N GLN A 324 -9.23 1.03 -12.23
CA GLN A 324 -9.45 1.23 -10.80
C GLN A 324 -8.46 0.40 -9.96
N ALA A 325 -8.30 -0.88 -10.25
CA ALA A 325 -7.33 -1.73 -9.57
C ALA A 325 -5.89 -1.20 -9.71
N THR A 326 -5.53 -0.70 -10.90
CA THR A 326 -4.21 -0.09 -11.15
C THR A 326 -3.99 1.14 -10.27
N VAL A 327 -4.98 2.02 -10.13
CA VAL A 327 -4.91 3.22 -9.27
C VAL A 327 -4.76 2.81 -7.81
N VAL A 328 -5.53 1.81 -7.35
CA VAL A 328 -5.43 1.27 -5.98
C VAL A 328 -4.03 0.72 -5.69
N ILE A 329 -3.49 -0.11 -6.59
CA ILE A 329 -2.14 -0.67 -6.44
C ILE A 329 -1.10 0.43 -6.38
N LYS A 330 -1.15 1.41 -7.28
CA LYS A 330 -0.24 2.58 -7.25
C LYS A 330 -0.34 3.34 -5.93
N LEU A 331 -1.55 3.54 -5.41
CA LEU A 331 -1.80 4.22 -4.14
C LEU A 331 -1.14 3.47 -2.98
N ILE A 332 -1.33 2.15 -2.88
CA ILE A 332 -0.72 1.31 -1.83
C ILE A 332 0.82 1.32 -1.92
N LEU A 333 1.36 1.28 -3.13
CA LEU A 333 2.81 1.33 -3.36
C LEU A 333 3.42 2.71 -3.06
N GLY A 334 2.60 3.76 -2.92
CA GLY A 334 3.07 5.13 -2.73
C GLY A 334 3.62 5.78 -4.00
N LEU A 335 3.22 5.28 -5.16
CA LEU A 335 3.62 5.84 -6.45
C LEU A 335 2.87 7.16 -6.74
N GLU A 336 3.46 7.97 -7.59
CA GLU A 336 2.81 9.22 -8.02
C GLU A 336 1.52 8.94 -8.79
N ILE A 337 0.44 9.61 -8.39
CA ILE A 337 -0.87 9.53 -9.01
C ILE A 337 -1.39 10.93 -9.23
N ASP A 338 -1.86 11.19 -10.45
CA ASP A 338 -2.58 12.43 -10.76
C ASP A 338 -4.00 12.36 -10.18
N ASN A 339 -4.23 13.10 -9.10
CA ASN A 339 -5.55 13.26 -8.47
C ASN A 339 -6.29 14.53 -8.89
N ALA A 340 -5.73 15.27 -9.86
CA ALA A 340 -6.33 16.47 -10.44
C ALA A 340 -6.99 16.19 -11.81
N SER A 341 -7.01 14.95 -12.26
CA SER A 341 -7.71 14.55 -13.49
C SER A 341 -8.34 13.16 -13.40
N ALA A 342 -9.43 12.98 -14.14
CA ALA A 342 -9.97 11.67 -14.48
C ALA A 342 -9.38 11.17 -15.79
N THR A 343 -9.11 9.88 -15.88
CA THR A 343 -8.85 9.19 -17.14
C THR A 343 -10.18 8.77 -17.74
N VAL A 344 -10.45 9.18 -18.98
CA VAL A 344 -11.68 8.85 -19.72
C VAL A 344 -11.31 7.97 -20.90
N TYR A 345 -12.01 6.86 -21.06
CA TYR A 345 -11.92 5.98 -22.22
C TYR A 345 -13.09 6.24 -23.16
N HIS A 346 -12.81 6.37 -24.44
CA HIS A 346 -13.77 6.59 -25.54
C HIS A 346 -13.74 5.36 -26.45
N GLY A 347 -14.65 4.41 -26.20
CA GLY A 347 -14.63 3.11 -26.86
C GLY A 347 -15.05 3.10 -28.33
N LEU A 348 -15.63 4.17 -28.85
CA LEU A 348 -15.90 4.29 -30.29
C LEU A 348 -14.69 4.76 -31.08
N ASP A 349 -13.78 5.49 -30.44
CA ASP A 349 -12.58 6.07 -31.07
C ASP A 349 -11.28 5.38 -30.58
N ASP A 350 -11.40 4.32 -29.79
CA ASP A 350 -10.30 3.57 -29.15
C ASP A 350 -9.29 4.47 -28.39
N GLY A 351 -9.75 5.63 -27.90
CA GLY A 351 -8.92 6.69 -27.35
C GLY A 351 -9.04 6.84 -25.84
N PHE A 352 -8.00 7.46 -25.25
CA PHE A 352 -8.02 7.93 -23.88
C PHE A 352 -7.82 9.44 -23.84
N SER A 353 -8.55 10.09 -22.93
CA SER A 353 -8.35 11.52 -22.64
C SER A 353 -8.21 11.77 -21.14
N ARG A 354 -7.71 12.95 -20.77
CA ARG A 354 -7.64 13.42 -19.39
C ARG A 354 -8.64 14.56 -19.20
N ARG A 355 -9.58 14.41 -18.27
CA ARG A 355 -10.51 15.46 -17.87
C ARG A 355 -10.04 16.08 -16.57
N LYS A 356 -9.68 17.36 -16.58
CA LYS A 356 -9.28 18.09 -15.37
C LYS A 356 -10.43 18.11 -14.36
N LEU A 357 -10.08 17.78 -13.11
CA LEU A 357 -10.95 17.85 -11.96
C LEU A 357 -10.56 19.07 -11.12
N ARG A 358 -11.54 19.82 -10.66
CA ARG A 358 -11.30 21.02 -9.85
C ARG A 358 -11.98 20.87 -8.50
N LYS A 359 -11.24 21.19 -7.45
CA LYS A 359 -11.83 21.33 -6.11
C LYS A 359 -12.72 22.57 -6.13
N ARG A 360 -13.96 22.41 -5.67
CA ARG A 360 -14.93 23.52 -5.62
C ARG A 360 -14.75 24.30 -4.31
N ASP A 361 -14.70 25.62 -4.43
CA ASP A 361 -14.68 26.52 -3.26
C ASP A 361 -15.95 26.34 -2.42
N GLY A 362 -15.80 26.29 -1.11
CA GLY A 362 -16.89 26.07 -0.17
C GLY A 362 -17.45 24.64 -0.16
N CYS A 363 -16.84 23.70 -0.86
CA CYS A 363 -17.20 22.27 -0.74
C CYS A 363 -16.80 21.76 0.66
N MET A 364 -17.62 20.85 1.22
CA MET A 364 -17.36 20.25 2.53
C MET A 364 -15.96 19.63 2.63
N CYS A 365 -15.42 19.07 1.54
CA CYS A 365 -14.04 18.57 1.53
C CYS A 365 -12.96 19.64 1.74
N ALA A 366 -13.31 20.92 1.62
CA ALA A 366 -12.37 22.01 1.93
C ALA A 366 -12.20 22.23 3.45
N MET A 367 -13.16 21.80 4.26
CA MET A 367 -13.12 21.89 5.72
C MET A 367 -12.32 20.76 6.36
N HIS A 368 -12.16 19.64 5.67
CA HIS A 368 -11.41 18.45 6.13
C HIS A 368 -9.93 18.50 5.71
N ARG A 369 -9.25 19.65 5.84
CA ARG A 369 -7.89 19.88 5.34
C ARG A 369 -6.79 19.00 5.97
N GLU A 370 -7.05 18.34 7.09
CA GLU A 370 -6.03 17.62 7.87
C GLU A 370 -6.12 16.08 7.80
N THR A 371 -7.12 15.54 7.13
CA THR A 371 -7.22 14.09 6.93
C THR A 371 -6.44 13.65 5.68
N CYS A 372 -5.14 13.87 5.70
CA CYS A 372 -4.24 13.19 4.78
C CYS A 372 -4.11 11.74 5.25
N PHE A 373 -4.36 10.79 4.37
CA PHE A 373 -3.95 9.40 4.54
C PHE A 373 -2.47 9.40 4.96
N PRO A 374 -2.14 9.06 6.21
CA PRO A 374 -0.76 8.98 6.62
C PRO A 374 -0.19 7.71 5.97
N MET A 375 0.44 7.86 4.82
CA MET A 375 1.43 6.90 4.40
C MET A 375 2.51 6.97 5.47
N SER A 376 2.33 6.21 6.55
CA SER A 376 3.35 6.05 7.55
C SER A 376 4.56 5.45 6.84
N THR A 377 5.64 6.18 6.83
CA THR A 377 6.96 5.70 6.44
C THR A 377 7.51 4.70 7.46
N SER A 378 6.64 4.11 8.28
CA SER A 378 7.01 3.08 9.26
C SER A 378 5.79 2.21 9.57
N PRO A 379 5.91 0.88 9.57
CA PRO A 379 4.86 0.00 10.06
C PRO A 379 4.66 0.24 11.56
N GLN A 380 3.52 0.84 11.93
CA GLN A 380 3.06 0.77 13.32
C GLN A 380 2.62 -0.68 13.58
N PHE A 381 3.55 -1.50 14.05
CA PHE A 381 3.23 -2.77 14.69
C PHE A 381 2.50 -2.48 16.01
N GLY A 382 1.30 -3.01 16.13
CA GLY A 382 0.58 -3.11 17.40
C GLY A 382 -0.56 -2.11 17.57
N ARG A 383 -1.72 -2.39 16.96
CA ARG A 383 -2.98 -2.13 17.66
C ARG A 383 -3.43 -3.46 18.24
N GLU A 384 -3.26 -3.58 19.56
CA GLU A 384 -3.83 -4.68 20.33
C GLU A 384 -5.35 -4.71 20.11
N SER A 385 -5.85 -5.90 19.80
CA SER A 385 -7.26 -6.25 19.79
C SER A 385 -7.87 -5.97 21.18
N ARG A 386 -8.85 -5.13 21.22
CA ARG A 386 -9.88 -5.14 22.26
C ARG A 386 -11.17 -5.73 21.68
#